data_25fe27e578b2a013d62b5be2e068bfbf
#
_entry.id   25fe27e578b2a013d62b5be2e068bfbf
#
_cell.length_a   1.000
_cell.length_b   1.000
_cell.length_c   1.000
_cell.angle_alpha   90.00
_cell.angle_beta   90.00
_cell.angle_gamma   90.00
#
_symmetry.space_group_name_H-M   'P 1'
#
loop_
_entity.id
_entity.type
_entity.pdbx_description
1 polymer ?
#
loop_
_entity_poly.entity_id
_entity_poly.type
_entity_poly.pdbx_seq_one_letter_code
_entity_poly.pdbx_strand_id
1 'polypeptide(L)'
;FCMVSAGAGNKKALGMDRAPNPWSDIPLADVVWTAGTNVAETFPITTSYIWRARDRGAKLIVQDPRVVPLARTADLFLPVRPGTDSALFGAVLHELIRNDWLDHEFIDAHTVDFDQAAAAVADMTPTWAAEITGVPAARIGEAAELWGTAATGMMLHARGIEQQSKGTENVLAAINLGLATGKFGKPGCGV
;
A
#
# COMPACT_ATOMS: atom_id res chain seq x y z
N PHE A 1 -22.61 -1.09 3.64
CA PHE A 1 -21.86 -1.79 2.57
C PHE A 1 -20.63 -1.02 2.09
N CYS A 2 -20.60 0.29 2.21
CA CYS A 2 -19.58 1.15 1.58
C CYS A 2 -18.14 0.80 1.99
N MET A 3 -17.89 0.51 3.27
CA MET A 3 -16.54 0.26 3.81
C MET A 3 -16.43 -1.04 4.64
N VAL A 4 -17.30 -1.98 4.40
CA VAL A 4 -17.33 -3.24 5.19
C VAL A 4 -16.01 -4.00 5.06
N SER A 5 -15.45 -4.07 3.86
CA SER A 5 -14.18 -4.76 3.63
C SER A 5 -13.01 -4.10 4.36
N ALA A 6 -12.93 -2.75 4.33
CA ALA A 6 -11.91 -2.02 5.09
C ALA A 6 -12.10 -2.21 6.59
N GLY A 7 -13.33 -2.04 7.09
CA GLY A 7 -13.64 -2.25 8.51
C GLY A 7 -13.32 -3.66 8.99
N ALA A 8 -13.63 -4.68 8.17
CA ALA A 8 -13.30 -6.07 8.48
C ALA A 8 -11.78 -6.31 8.47
N GLY A 9 -11.06 -5.79 7.46
CA GLY A 9 -9.61 -5.89 7.36
C GLY A 9 -8.91 -5.21 8.52
N ASN A 10 -9.26 -3.96 8.82
CA ASN A 10 -8.69 -3.20 9.94
C ASN A 10 -8.95 -3.89 11.29
N LYS A 11 -10.20 -4.34 11.54
CA LYS A 11 -10.50 -5.08 12.78
C LYS A 11 -9.71 -6.37 12.90
N LYS A 12 -9.53 -7.09 11.82
CA LYS A 12 -8.79 -8.35 11.81
C LYS A 12 -7.30 -8.14 12.02
N ALA A 13 -6.71 -7.13 11.39
CA ALA A 13 -5.29 -6.85 11.48
C ALA A 13 -4.90 -6.01 12.69
N LEU A 14 -5.69 -4.98 13.02
CA LEU A 14 -5.32 -3.95 14.00
C LEU A 14 -6.24 -3.92 15.23
N GLY A 15 -7.26 -4.78 15.28
CA GLY A 15 -8.23 -4.82 16.38
C GLY A 15 -9.27 -3.70 16.35
N MET A 16 -9.16 -2.73 15.45
CA MET A 16 -10.07 -1.58 15.37
C MET A 16 -10.41 -1.20 13.93
N ASP A 17 -11.60 -0.63 13.73
CA ASP A 17 -12.05 -0.10 12.45
C ASP A 17 -11.73 1.40 12.36
N ARG A 18 -10.45 1.72 12.22
CA ARG A 18 -9.98 3.10 12.09
C ARG A 18 -8.66 3.15 11.34
N ALA A 19 -8.45 4.25 10.60
CA ALA A 19 -7.13 4.59 10.10
C ALA A 19 -6.18 4.86 11.29
N PRO A 20 -4.97 4.32 11.29
CA PRO A 20 -4.02 4.46 12.41
C PRO A 20 -3.44 5.87 12.54
N ASN A 21 -3.37 6.64 11.45
CA ASN A 21 -2.76 7.96 11.41
C ASN A 21 -3.70 9.04 10.86
N PRO A 22 -3.55 10.29 11.32
CA PRO A 22 -4.34 11.42 10.79
C PRO A 22 -3.81 11.88 9.42
N TRP A 23 -4.66 12.57 8.65
CA TRP A 23 -4.26 13.15 7.36
C TRP A 23 -3.15 14.18 7.47
N SER A 24 -3.00 14.84 8.63
CA SER A 24 -1.90 15.76 8.91
C SER A 24 -0.52 15.11 8.82
N ASP A 25 -0.45 13.79 8.88
CA ASP A 25 0.80 13.03 8.78
C ASP A 25 1.24 12.79 7.33
N ILE A 26 0.33 12.88 6.35
CA ILE A 26 0.66 12.68 4.93
C ILE A 26 1.86 13.55 4.48
N PRO A 27 1.95 14.86 4.84
CA PRO A 27 3.10 15.67 4.48
C PRO A 27 4.43 15.22 5.07
N LEU A 28 4.42 14.34 6.06
CA LEU A 28 5.62 13.83 6.73
C LEU A 28 6.14 12.52 6.11
N ALA A 29 5.39 11.94 5.18
CA ALA A 29 5.78 10.70 4.52
C ALA A 29 6.84 10.94 3.44
N ASP A 30 7.83 10.04 3.34
CA ASP A 30 8.81 9.99 2.26
C ASP A 30 8.23 9.31 1.01
N VAL A 31 7.24 8.43 1.20
CA VAL A 31 6.48 7.82 0.12
C VAL A 31 4.99 7.87 0.43
N VAL A 32 4.20 8.31 -0.53
CA VAL A 32 2.74 8.25 -0.48
C VAL A 32 2.27 7.28 -1.57
N TRP A 33 1.52 6.26 -1.18
CA TRP A 33 0.93 5.29 -2.11
C TRP A 33 -0.58 5.42 -2.12
N THR A 34 -1.18 5.80 -3.24
CA THR A 34 -2.64 5.80 -3.41
C THR A 34 -3.06 4.53 -4.14
N ALA A 35 -3.91 3.72 -3.51
CA ALA A 35 -4.38 2.43 -4.02
C ALA A 35 -5.90 2.40 -4.19
N GLY A 36 -6.36 2.34 -5.44
CA GLY A 36 -7.79 2.30 -5.74
C GLY A 36 -8.56 3.50 -5.20
N THR A 37 -7.93 4.69 -5.19
CA THR A 37 -8.56 5.93 -4.74
C THR A 37 -8.25 7.09 -5.70
N ASN A 38 -9.29 7.75 -6.17
CA ASN A 38 -9.17 8.96 -6.99
C ASN A 38 -9.25 10.22 -6.09
N VAL A 39 -8.22 10.42 -5.29
CA VAL A 39 -8.17 11.46 -4.25
C VAL A 39 -8.48 12.83 -4.82
N ALA A 40 -7.95 13.18 -5.99
CA ALA A 40 -8.12 14.50 -6.59
C ALA A 40 -9.57 14.84 -6.94
N GLU A 41 -10.40 13.84 -7.22
CA GLU A 41 -11.82 14.05 -7.56
C GLU A 41 -12.75 13.80 -6.37
N THR A 42 -12.44 12.80 -5.51
CA THR A 42 -13.33 12.40 -4.42
C THR A 42 -13.01 13.08 -3.09
N PHE A 43 -11.76 13.47 -2.89
CA PHE A 43 -11.27 14.14 -1.67
C PHE A 43 -10.28 15.26 -2.02
N PRO A 44 -10.69 16.29 -2.77
CA PRO A 44 -9.78 17.29 -3.35
C PRO A 44 -8.94 18.02 -2.29
N ILE A 45 -9.46 18.23 -1.07
CA ILE A 45 -8.72 18.86 0.03
C ILE A 45 -7.51 17.99 0.44
N THR A 46 -7.66 16.66 0.45
CA THR A 46 -6.57 15.73 0.78
C THR A 46 -5.42 15.82 -0.22
N THR A 47 -5.70 16.19 -1.47
CA THR A 47 -4.66 16.39 -2.48
C THR A 47 -3.62 17.43 -2.05
N SER A 48 -4.02 18.45 -1.28
CA SER A 48 -3.09 19.46 -0.77
C SER A 48 -2.05 18.87 0.20
N TYR A 49 -2.42 17.86 0.98
CA TYR A 49 -1.48 17.16 1.87
C TYR A 49 -0.47 16.33 1.07
N ILE A 50 -0.93 15.66 0.00
CA ILE A 50 -0.05 14.92 -0.90
C ILE A 50 0.94 15.85 -1.60
N TRP A 51 0.49 17.03 -2.07
CA TRP A 51 1.39 18.02 -2.67
C TRP A 51 2.43 18.54 -1.68
N ARG A 52 2.05 18.80 -0.43
CA ARG A 52 3.01 19.17 0.62
C ARG A 52 4.07 18.11 0.88
N ALA A 53 3.70 16.82 0.83
CA ALA A 53 4.68 15.73 0.89
C ALA A 53 5.64 15.80 -0.30
N ARG A 54 5.12 15.97 -1.52
CA ARG A 54 5.93 16.07 -2.73
C ARG A 54 6.84 17.30 -2.76
N ASP A 55 6.39 18.45 -2.28
CA ASP A 55 7.20 19.65 -2.16
C ASP A 55 8.41 19.43 -1.23
N ARG A 56 8.34 18.43 -0.34
CA ARG A 56 9.42 17.97 0.53
C ARG A 56 10.26 16.84 -0.07
N GLY A 57 9.96 16.40 -1.28
CA GLY A 57 10.68 15.35 -2.00
C GLY A 57 10.06 13.95 -1.92
N ALA A 58 8.89 13.80 -1.29
CA ALA A 58 8.20 12.50 -1.21
C ALA A 58 7.90 11.92 -2.59
N LYS A 59 8.03 10.60 -2.69
CA LYS A 59 7.62 9.85 -3.88
C LYS A 59 6.14 9.54 -3.86
N LEU A 60 5.49 9.60 -5.02
CA LEU A 60 4.08 9.28 -5.20
C LEU A 60 3.93 8.03 -6.06
N ILE A 61 3.38 6.97 -5.46
CA ILE A 61 2.94 5.75 -6.15
C ILE A 61 1.43 5.84 -6.34
N VAL A 62 0.95 5.61 -7.54
CA VAL A 62 -0.48 5.56 -7.86
C VAL A 62 -0.83 4.20 -8.45
N GLN A 63 -1.69 3.46 -7.75
CA GLN A 63 -2.26 2.18 -8.18
C GLN A 63 -3.74 2.38 -8.53
N ASP A 64 -4.05 2.35 -9.81
CA ASP A 64 -5.44 2.50 -10.30
C ASP A 64 -5.53 1.92 -11.71
N PRO A 65 -6.63 1.25 -12.08
CA PRO A 65 -6.83 0.79 -13.45
C PRO A 65 -6.96 1.94 -14.47
N ARG A 66 -7.28 3.14 -13.99
CA ARG A 66 -7.45 4.34 -14.82
C ARG A 66 -6.31 5.34 -14.61
N VAL A 67 -6.00 6.10 -15.63
CA VAL A 67 -5.09 7.25 -15.53
C VAL A 67 -5.82 8.41 -14.84
N VAL A 68 -6.00 8.30 -13.51
CA VAL A 68 -6.59 9.35 -12.67
C VAL A 68 -5.68 10.59 -12.62
N PRO A 69 -6.18 11.78 -12.20
CA PRO A 69 -5.36 13.00 -12.19
C PRO A 69 -4.00 12.85 -11.51
N LEU A 70 -3.93 12.19 -10.34
CA LEU A 70 -2.67 11.95 -9.63
C LEU A 70 -1.71 11.04 -10.41
N ALA A 71 -2.21 10.08 -11.19
CA ALA A 71 -1.37 9.18 -11.98
C ALA A 71 -0.54 9.92 -13.03
N ARG A 72 -1.01 11.09 -13.50
CA ARG A 72 -0.28 11.91 -14.49
C ARG A 72 0.97 12.57 -13.93
N THR A 73 1.06 12.66 -12.63
CA THR A 73 2.15 13.31 -11.89
C THR A 73 2.87 12.37 -10.94
N ALA A 74 2.48 11.09 -10.91
CA ALA A 74 3.09 10.07 -10.08
C ALA A 74 4.55 9.83 -10.49
N ASP A 75 5.40 9.54 -9.51
CA ASP A 75 6.73 9.00 -9.76
C ASP A 75 6.61 7.57 -10.32
N LEU A 76 5.64 6.80 -9.79
CA LEU A 76 5.34 5.45 -10.28
C LEU A 76 3.83 5.25 -10.43
N PHE A 77 3.40 4.88 -11.63
CA PHE A 77 2.01 4.49 -11.91
C PHE A 77 1.90 2.99 -12.16
N LEU A 78 1.00 2.34 -11.44
CA LEU A 78 0.72 0.90 -11.50
C LEU A 78 -0.70 0.69 -12.07
N PRO A 79 -0.86 0.48 -13.38
CA PRO A 79 -2.17 0.29 -14.03
C PRO A 79 -2.68 -1.13 -13.80
N VAL A 80 -3.09 -1.43 -12.58
CA VAL A 80 -3.52 -2.76 -12.15
C VAL A 80 -4.85 -3.16 -12.77
N ARG A 81 -4.99 -4.40 -13.23
CA ARG A 81 -6.30 -4.95 -13.64
C ARG A 81 -7.23 -5.01 -12.44
N PRO A 82 -8.51 -4.59 -12.57
CA PRO A 82 -9.48 -4.69 -11.48
C PRO A 82 -9.56 -6.11 -10.91
N GLY A 83 -9.56 -6.24 -9.58
CA GLY A 83 -9.67 -7.53 -8.89
C GLY A 83 -8.36 -8.26 -8.66
N THR A 84 -7.21 -7.65 -8.96
CA THR A 84 -5.90 -8.29 -8.83
C THR A 84 -4.97 -7.61 -7.83
N ASP A 85 -5.50 -6.73 -7.00
CA ASP A 85 -4.74 -5.93 -6.03
C ASP A 85 -3.95 -6.80 -5.04
N SER A 86 -4.56 -7.88 -4.54
CA SER A 86 -3.87 -8.81 -3.62
C SER A 86 -2.66 -9.50 -4.27
N ALA A 87 -2.71 -9.78 -5.58
CA ALA A 87 -1.57 -10.34 -6.30
C ALA A 87 -0.43 -9.31 -6.41
N LEU A 88 -0.76 -8.03 -6.65
CA LEU A 88 0.23 -6.96 -6.66
C LEU A 88 0.87 -6.80 -5.29
N PHE A 89 0.07 -6.65 -4.22
CA PHE A 89 0.59 -6.50 -2.86
C PHE A 89 1.38 -7.71 -2.39
N GLY A 90 0.94 -8.93 -2.75
CA GLY A 90 1.69 -10.16 -2.46
C GLY A 90 3.06 -10.17 -3.09
N ALA A 91 3.17 -9.75 -4.36
CA ALA A 91 4.46 -9.68 -5.05
C ALA A 91 5.36 -8.56 -4.49
N VAL A 92 4.77 -7.44 -4.05
CA VAL A 92 5.52 -6.39 -3.35
C VAL A 92 6.07 -6.93 -2.03
N LEU A 93 5.24 -7.64 -1.23
CA LEU A 93 5.72 -8.27 0.02
C LEU A 93 6.81 -9.31 -0.25
N HIS A 94 6.68 -10.13 -1.31
CA HIS A 94 7.72 -11.05 -1.74
C HIS A 94 9.06 -10.32 -1.99
N GLU A 95 9.05 -9.20 -2.71
CA GLU A 95 10.25 -8.41 -2.97
C GLU A 95 10.83 -7.75 -1.71
N LEU A 96 9.97 -7.26 -0.80
CA LEU A 96 10.41 -6.74 0.49
C LEU A 96 11.18 -7.80 1.28
N ILE A 97 10.66 -9.03 1.33
CA ILE A 97 11.30 -10.17 2.02
C ILE A 97 12.59 -10.56 1.31
N ARG A 98 12.57 -10.71 -0.01
CA ARG A 98 13.72 -11.15 -0.81
C ARG A 98 14.91 -10.19 -0.70
N ASN A 99 14.68 -8.91 -0.60
CA ASN A 99 15.73 -7.89 -0.52
C ASN A 99 16.02 -7.43 0.92
N ASP A 100 15.38 -8.04 1.91
CA ASP A 100 15.51 -7.69 3.32
C ASP A 100 15.18 -6.21 3.62
N TRP A 101 14.18 -5.66 2.92
CA TRP A 101 13.64 -4.33 3.19
C TRP A 101 12.53 -4.41 4.25
N LEU A 102 12.85 -5.00 5.39
CA LEU A 102 11.95 -5.29 6.51
C LEU A 102 12.36 -4.52 7.76
N ASP A 103 11.39 -4.25 8.63
CA ASP A 103 11.66 -3.76 9.99
C ASP A 103 11.51 -4.94 10.96
N HIS A 104 12.59 -5.72 11.13
CA HIS A 104 12.59 -6.92 11.96
C HIS A 104 12.25 -6.63 13.41
N GLU A 105 12.73 -5.51 13.97
CA GLU A 105 12.43 -5.12 15.34
C GLU A 105 10.92 -4.87 15.51
N PHE A 106 10.31 -4.17 14.55
CA PHE A 106 8.86 -3.94 14.56
C PHE A 106 8.08 -5.25 14.37
N ILE A 107 8.52 -6.11 13.45
CA ILE A 107 7.88 -7.41 13.21
C ILE A 107 7.86 -8.22 14.50
N ASP A 108 9.00 -8.37 15.15
CA ASP A 108 9.15 -9.18 16.37
C ASP A 108 8.35 -8.63 17.56
N ALA A 109 8.33 -7.29 17.69
CA ALA A 109 7.68 -6.65 18.84
C ALA A 109 6.16 -6.45 18.66
N HIS A 110 5.67 -6.27 17.42
CA HIS A 110 4.32 -5.75 17.17
C HIS A 110 3.48 -6.59 16.20
N THR A 111 3.99 -7.70 15.67
CA THR A 111 3.23 -8.55 14.77
C THR A 111 3.15 -9.99 15.26
N VAL A 112 2.23 -10.75 14.67
CA VAL A 112 2.08 -12.19 14.87
C VAL A 112 2.03 -12.88 13.52
N ASP A 113 2.46 -14.14 13.47
CA ASP A 113 2.34 -15.01 12.30
C ASP A 113 3.02 -14.46 11.01
N PHE A 114 4.09 -13.66 11.15
CA PHE A 114 4.82 -13.14 9.98
C PHE A 114 5.34 -14.27 9.07
N ASP A 115 5.81 -15.37 9.65
CA ASP A 115 6.30 -16.54 8.90
C ASP A 115 5.22 -17.15 8.00
N GLN A 116 3.96 -17.13 8.45
CA GLN A 116 2.83 -17.60 7.63
C GLN A 116 2.57 -16.65 6.46
N ALA A 117 2.66 -15.34 6.69
CA ALA A 117 2.53 -14.35 5.63
C ALA A 117 3.68 -14.46 4.61
N ALA A 118 4.91 -14.66 5.09
CA ALA A 118 6.09 -14.88 4.24
C ALA A 118 5.95 -16.15 3.39
N ALA A 119 5.51 -17.24 4.00
CA ALA A 119 5.29 -18.51 3.29
C ALA A 119 4.18 -18.36 2.23
N ALA A 120 3.11 -17.61 2.52
CA ALA A 120 2.01 -17.40 1.59
C ALA A 120 2.42 -16.63 0.32
N VAL A 121 3.45 -15.80 0.38
CA VAL A 121 3.93 -14.99 -0.76
C VAL A 121 5.21 -15.54 -1.38
N ALA A 122 5.73 -16.69 -0.93
CA ALA A 122 7.01 -17.23 -1.36
C ALA A 122 7.13 -17.38 -2.90
N ASP A 123 6.06 -17.75 -3.56
CA ASP A 123 6.00 -17.93 -5.02
C ASP A 123 5.38 -16.75 -5.77
N MET A 124 4.98 -15.68 -5.07
CA MET A 124 4.35 -14.50 -5.67
C MET A 124 5.40 -13.54 -6.25
N THR A 125 6.22 -14.02 -7.18
CA THR A 125 7.25 -13.19 -7.80
C THR A 125 6.66 -12.03 -8.61
N PRO A 126 7.41 -10.94 -8.87
CA PRO A 126 6.97 -9.86 -9.78
C PRO A 126 6.57 -10.36 -11.17
N THR A 127 7.25 -11.40 -11.69
CA THR A 127 6.92 -11.99 -12.99
C THR A 127 5.56 -12.69 -12.94
N TRP A 128 5.31 -13.51 -11.91
CA TRP A 128 4.01 -14.13 -11.68
C TRP A 128 2.90 -13.09 -11.56
N ALA A 129 3.11 -12.05 -10.76
CA ALA A 129 2.12 -11.01 -10.57
C ALA A 129 1.88 -10.18 -11.85
N ALA A 130 2.89 -9.97 -12.69
CA ALA A 130 2.74 -9.24 -13.94
C ALA A 130 1.75 -9.90 -14.90
N GLU A 131 1.75 -11.23 -14.97
CA GLU A 131 0.80 -12.00 -15.79
C GLU A 131 -0.66 -11.79 -15.32
N ILE A 132 -0.86 -11.73 -14.01
CA ILE A 132 -2.18 -11.57 -13.38
C ILE A 132 -2.64 -10.13 -13.44
N THR A 133 -1.80 -9.20 -12.99
CA THR A 133 -2.15 -7.79 -12.76
C THR A 133 -2.09 -6.93 -14.02
N GLY A 134 -1.28 -7.35 -15.00
CA GLY A 134 -0.94 -6.53 -16.17
C GLY A 134 0.09 -5.44 -15.87
N VAL A 135 0.55 -5.31 -14.63
CA VAL A 135 1.62 -4.37 -14.26
C VAL A 135 2.98 -5.00 -14.61
N PRO A 136 3.87 -4.33 -15.34
CA PRO A 136 5.19 -4.87 -15.66
C PRO A 136 5.98 -5.24 -14.40
N ALA A 137 6.64 -6.40 -14.40
CA ALA A 137 7.40 -6.92 -13.25
C ALA A 137 8.41 -5.91 -12.69
N ALA A 138 9.10 -5.17 -13.58
CA ALA A 138 10.04 -4.13 -13.18
C ALA A 138 9.38 -3.02 -12.35
N ARG A 139 8.14 -2.62 -12.67
CA ARG A 139 7.39 -1.62 -11.89
C ARG A 139 6.93 -2.16 -10.55
N ILE A 140 6.66 -3.47 -10.44
CA ILE A 140 6.34 -4.10 -9.15
C ILE A 140 7.58 -4.09 -8.25
N GLY A 141 8.76 -4.41 -8.79
CA GLY A 141 10.03 -4.29 -8.07
C GLY A 141 10.33 -2.85 -7.64
N GLU A 142 10.12 -1.87 -8.53
CA GLU A 142 10.27 -0.44 -8.22
C GLU A 142 9.32 0.01 -7.10
N ALA A 143 8.08 -0.47 -7.09
CA ALA A 143 7.14 -0.17 -6.00
C ALA A 143 7.61 -0.75 -4.66
N ALA A 144 8.14 -1.97 -4.67
CA ALA A 144 8.70 -2.60 -3.48
C ALA A 144 9.93 -1.83 -2.96
N GLU A 145 10.83 -1.41 -3.85
CA GLU A 145 12.00 -0.61 -3.50
C GLU A 145 11.60 0.75 -2.91
N LEU A 146 10.74 1.51 -3.59
CA LEU A 146 10.27 2.80 -3.11
C LEU A 146 9.59 2.70 -1.75
N TRP A 147 8.77 1.67 -1.53
CA TRP A 147 8.09 1.47 -0.26
C TRP A 147 9.04 0.95 0.82
N GLY A 148 9.85 -0.04 0.52
CA GLY A 148 10.70 -0.76 1.48
C GLY A 148 11.84 0.09 2.01
N THR A 149 12.49 0.88 1.14
CA THR A 149 13.65 1.70 1.51
C THR A 149 13.31 3.06 2.13
N ALA A 150 12.04 3.51 2.00
CA ALA A 150 11.60 4.76 2.61
C ALA A 150 11.51 4.63 4.14
N ALA A 151 12.01 5.63 4.87
CA ALA A 151 11.93 5.65 6.33
C ALA A 151 10.48 5.82 6.83
N THR A 152 9.68 6.61 6.10
CA THR A 152 8.27 6.83 6.39
C THR A 152 7.42 6.63 5.14
N GLY A 153 6.18 6.13 5.33
CA GLY A 153 5.28 5.90 4.21
C GLY A 153 3.83 5.81 4.62
N MET A 154 2.96 6.42 3.82
CA MET A 154 1.53 6.34 4.01
C MET A 154 0.85 5.78 2.77
N MET A 155 0.02 4.76 2.96
CA MET A 155 -0.85 4.22 1.92
C MET A 155 -2.28 4.71 2.13
N LEU A 156 -2.83 5.34 1.11
CA LEU A 156 -4.21 5.81 1.09
C LEU A 156 -5.01 4.90 0.16
N HIS A 157 -5.81 4.03 0.71
CA HIS A 157 -6.68 3.18 -0.09
C HIS A 157 -8.15 3.59 0.04
N ALA A 158 -8.97 3.16 -0.90
CA ALA A 158 -10.41 3.38 -0.89
C ALA A 158 -11.14 2.27 -1.67
N ARG A 159 -12.32 2.60 -2.15
CA ARG A 159 -13.30 1.65 -2.68
C ARG A 159 -12.80 0.83 -3.86
N GLY A 160 -11.77 1.28 -4.56
CA GLY A 160 -11.19 0.53 -5.68
C GLY A 160 -10.61 -0.81 -5.26
N ILE A 161 -9.94 -0.90 -4.09
CA ILE A 161 -9.44 -2.18 -3.57
C ILE A 161 -10.45 -2.88 -2.65
N GLU A 162 -11.41 -2.13 -2.07
CA GLU A 162 -12.32 -2.62 -1.04
C GLU A 162 -13.61 -3.25 -1.60
N GLN A 163 -14.19 -2.66 -2.66
CA GLN A 163 -15.48 -3.09 -3.22
C GLN A 163 -15.31 -4.15 -4.31
N GLN A 164 -14.63 -5.23 -3.95
CA GLN A 164 -14.35 -6.36 -4.80
C GLN A 164 -14.62 -7.67 -4.04
N SER A 165 -14.69 -8.78 -4.75
CA SER A 165 -14.93 -10.11 -4.14
C SER A 165 -13.90 -10.47 -3.06
N LYS A 166 -12.65 -9.99 -3.21
CA LYS A 166 -11.54 -10.17 -2.26
C LYS A 166 -11.17 -8.87 -1.53
N GLY A 167 -12.16 -7.98 -1.30
CA GLY A 167 -11.88 -6.66 -0.73
C GLY A 167 -11.23 -6.69 0.66
N THR A 168 -11.63 -7.61 1.53
CA THR A 168 -11.03 -7.77 2.85
C THR A 168 -9.58 -8.25 2.74
N GLU A 169 -9.32 -9.21 1.87
CA GLU A 169 -7.97 -9.74 1.61
C GLU A 169 -7.06 -8.68 0.98
N ASN A 170 -7.59 -7.84 0.09
CA ASN A 170 -6.84 -6.72 -0.48
C ASN A 170 -6.40 -5.73 0.62
N VAL A 171 -7.30 -5.39 1.55
CA VAL A 171 -6.99 -4.50 2.67
C VAL A 171 -5.96 -5.13 3.61
N LEU A 172 -6.10 -6.41 3.94
CA LEU A 172 -5.12 -7.14 4.75
C LEU A 172 -3.75 -7.17 4.08
N ALA A 173 -3.69 -7.43 2.78
CA ALA A 173 -2.44 -7.43 2.03
C ALA A 173 -1.76 -6.05 2.02
N ALA A 174 -2.54 -4.96 1.89
CA ALA A 174 -2.02 -3.60 2.02
C ALA A 174 -1.46 -3.32 3.42
N ILE A 175 -2.19 -3.71 4.49
CA ILE A 175 -1.75 -3.55 5.87
C ILE A 175 -0.47 -4.35 6.13
N ASN A 176 -0.34 -5.56 5.58
CA ASN A 176 0.86 -6.38 5.74
C ASN A 176 2.12 -5.68 5.19
N LEU A 177 2.03 -4.88 4.13
CA LEU A 177 3.18 -4.10 3.65
C LEU A 177 3.64 -3.07 4.70
N GLY A 178 2.68 -2.41 5.34
CA GLY A 178 2.97 -1.46 6.41
C GLY A 178 3.56 -2.12 7.65
N LEU A 179 2.99 -3.26 8.07
CA LEU A 179 3.48 -4.03 9.23
C LEU A 179 4.88 -4.58 8.98
N ALA A 180 5.14 -5.18 7.82
CA ALA A 180 6.43 -5.74 7.47
C ALA A 180 7.56 -4.69 7.41
N THR A 181 7.22 -3.43 7.13
CA THR A 181 8.18 -2.33 7.00
C THR A 181 8.13 -1.31 8.15
N GLY A 182 7.47 -1.66 9.27
CA GLY A 182 7.39 -0.82 10.47
C GLY A 182 6.71 0.55 10.22
N LYS A 183 5.82 0.63 9.23
CA LYS A 183 5.14 1.89 8.87
C LYS A 183 3.82 2.07 9.63
N PHE A 184 3.88 1.88 10.94
CA PHE A 184 2.78 2.11 11.88
C PHE A 184 3.28 2.77 13.15
N GLY A 185 2.38 3.47 13.86
CA GLY A 185 2.65 4.00 15.19
C GLY A 185 3.63 5.18 15.26
N LYS A 186 4.02 5.77 14.13
CA LYS A 186 4.91 6.93 14.04
C LYS A 186 4.39 7.96 13.03
N PRO A 187 4.71 9.26 13.19
CA PRO A 187 4.31 10.30 12.24
C PRO A 187 4.80 10.00 10.82
N GLY A 188 3.97 10.31 9.81
CA GLY A 188 4.29 10.06 8.41
C GLY A 188 4.13 8.60 7.96
N CYS A 189 3.55 7.74 8.81
CA CYS A 189 3.35 6.32 8.55
C CYS A 189 1.89 5.92 8.72
N GLY A 190 1.43 4.92 7.97
CA GLY A 190 0.08 4.34 8.10
C GLY A 190 -0.43 3.70 6.82
N VAL A 191 -1.47 2.89 6.96
CA VAL A 191 -2.21 2.25 5.86
C VAL A 191 -3.71 2.42 6.08
#